data_6693e419a5d29ab376b096a3511251ec
#
_entry.id   6693e419a5d29ab376b096a3511251ec
#
_cell.length_a   1.000
_cell.length_b   1.000
_cell.length_c   1.000
_cell.angle_alpha   90.00
_cell.angle_beta   90.00
_cell.angle_gamma   90.00
#
_symmetry.space_group_name_H-M   'P 1'
#
loop_
_entity.id
_entity.type
_entity.pdbx_description
1 polymer ?
#
loop_
_entity_poly.entity_id
_entity_poly.type
_entity_poly.pdbx_seq_one_letter_code
_entity_poly.pdbx_strand_id
1 'polypeptide(L)'
;MNDVVIVAATRTAIGSFQGALATVPAVDLGAAVIKRLLEQTGLAPEQVDEVILGQVLTAGSGQNPARQAAIKAGLPFSVPAMTLNKVCGSGLKALHLAAQAIRCGDAEVVIAGGQENMSLAPYVMPSARTGQRMGHGQLIDSMITDGLWDAFNDYHMGITAENLVDQYGLSREQQDAFAAESQRKAVAAMEAGRFDDEITPIVLPQKKGEPKVFARDEQPRPDTTAESLGKLRPAFKKDGSVTAGNASSLNDGAAAVLLMSAAKAKALGLPVLARIAAYASAGVDPAIMGIGPVSATQRCLDKAGWQLAELDLIEANEAFAAQALAVGKALEWDAARVNVNGGAIALGHPIGASGCRVLVTLLHEMIKRDARKGLATLCIGGGQGVALAIER
;
A
#
# COMPACT_ATOMS: atom_id res chain seq x y z
N MET A 1 20.11 10.17 -18.42
CA MET A 1 19.01 10.36 -17.46
C MET A 1 19.58 10.19 -16.06
N ASN A 2 19.15 11.02 -15.12
CA ASN A 2 19.61 10.91 -13.72
C ASN A 2 19.13 9.60 -13.11
N ASP A 3 20.03 8.81 -12.53
CA ASP A 3 19.66 7.65 -11.73
C ASP A 3 18.92 8.13 -10.47
N VAL A 4 17.78 7.52 -10.19
CA VAL A 4 16.96 7.83 -9.02
C VAL A 4 17.19 6.77 -7.96
N VAL A 5 17.53 7.23 -6.76
CA VAL A 5 17.84 6.35 -5.63
C VAL A 5 16.92 6.60 -4.44
N ILE A 6 16.71 5.57 -3.64
CA ILE A 6 16.02 5.62 -2.36
C ILE A 6 17.10 5.68 -1.27
N VAL A 7 17.00 6.68 -0.39
CA VAL A 7 17.97 6.89 0.70
C VAL A 7 17.38 6.66 2.08
N ALA A 8 16.05 6.68 2.20
CA ALA A 8 15.34 6.31 3.42
C ALA A 8 13.95 5.79 3.08
N ALA A 9 13.43 4.89 3.91
CA ALA A 9 12.12 4.27 3.75
C ALA A 9 11.54 3.89 5.12
N THR A 10 10.26 4.20 5.34
CA THR A 10 9.58 3.87 6.59
C THR A 10 8.07 3.75 6.40
N ARG A 11 7.41 3.08 7.34
CA ARG A 11 5.95 2.99 7.44
C ARG A 11 5.48 3.09 8.89
N THR A 12 4.24 3.38 9.12
CA THR A 12 3.62 3.12 10.42
C THR A 12 3.37 1.62 10.59
N ALA A 13 3.19 1.14 11.81
CA ALA A 13 2.44 -0.09 11.99
C ALA A 13 1.02 0.10 11.42
N ILE A 14 0.41 -1.00 10.96
CA ILE A 14 -0.93 -0.99 10.36
C ILE A 14 -1.98 -1.23 11.43
N GLY A 15 -2.92 -0.28 11.57
CA GLY A 15 -4.06 -0.38 12.46
C GLY A 15 -5.20 -1.18 11.82
N SER A 16 -5.91 -1.95 12.63
CA SER A 16 -7.17 -2.59 12.22
C SER A 16 -8.28 -1.55 12.07
N PHE A 17 -9.30 -1.87 11.27
CA PHE A 17 -10.50 -1.06 11.18
C PHE A 17 -11.14 -0.87 12.55
N GLN A 18 -11.39 0.40 12.92
CA GLN A 18 -11.88 0.79 14.25
C GLN A 18 -10.95 0.35 15.41
N GLY A 19 -9.65 0.10 15.10
CA GLY A 19 -8.62 -0.29 16.06
C GLY A 19 -7.86 0.89 16.66
N ALA A 20 -6.59 0.68 16.99
CA ALA A 20 -5.77 1.65 17.71
C ALA A 20 -5.56 2.99 16.97
N LEU A 21 -5.53 2.98 15.64
CA LEU A 21 -5.37 4.18 14.82
C LEU A 21 -6.69 4.83 14.38
N ALA A 22 -7.84 4.30 14.79
CA ALA A 22 -9.16 4.71 14.30
C ALA A 22 -9.45 6.22 14.43
N THR A 23 -8.84 6.90 15.39
CA THR A 23 -9.06 8.35 15.65
C THR A 23 -7.90 9.21 15.17
N VAL A 24 -6.88 8.63 14.55
CA VAL A 24 -5.69 9.37 14.06
C VAL A 24 -5.90 9.75 12.60
N PRO A 25 -6.05 11.03 12.26
CA PRO A 25 -6.23 11.43 10.86
C PRO A 25 -5.10 10.91 9.95
N ALA A 26 -5.43 10.55 8.72
CA ALA A 26 -4.44 10.07 7.75
C ALA A 26 -3.27 11.06 7.58
N VAL A 27 -3.55 12.36 7.64
CA VAL A 27 -2.54 13.41 7.54
C VAL A 27 -1.54 13.40 8.70
N ASP A 28 -1.93 12.93 9.87
CA ASP A 28 -1.03 12.81 11.02
C ASP A 28 -0.14 11.55 10.89
N LEU A 29 -0.69 10.47 10.34
CA LEU A 29 0.09 9.28 9.99
C LEU A 29 1.12 9.60 8.91
N GLY A 30 0.72 10.33 7.86
CA GLY A 30 1.62 10.81 6.80
C GLY A 30 2.70 11.74 7.33
N ALA A 31 2.35 12.67 8.23
CA ALA A 31 3.32 13.56 8.87
C ALA A 31 4.37 12.79 9.68
N ALA A 32 3.96 11.74 10.39
CA ALA A 32 4.88 10.92 11.19
C ALA A 32 5.94 10.23 10.33
N VAL A 33 5.56 9.62 9.20
CA VAL A 33 6.51 8.97 8.30
C VAL A 33 7.40 9.97 7.57
N ILE A 34 6.89 11.14 7.17
CA ILE A 34 7.72 12.22 6.60
C ILE A 34 8.77 12.70 7.60
N LYS A 35 8.34 13.01 8.84
CA LYS A 35 9.25 13.44 9.90
C LYS A 35 10.34 12.40 10.16
N ARG A 36 9.97 11.12 10.19
CA ARG A 36 10.92 10.03 10.40
C ARG A 36 11.98 9.95 9.31
N LEU A 37 11.61 10.15 8.03
CA LEU A 37 12.56 10.17 6.92
C LEU A 37 13.60 11.29 7.07
N LEU A 38 13.18 12.48 7.49
CA LEU A 38 14.09 13.61 7.77
C LEU A 38 15.01 13.30 8.96
N GLU A 39 14.48 12.71 10.04
CA GLU A 39 15.28 12.29 11.19
C GLU A 39 16.31 11.21 10.85
N GLN A 40 15.93 10.21 10.04
CA GLN A 40 16.83 9.12 9.62
C GLN A 40 18.00 9.61 8.78
N THR A 41 17.78 10.64 7.96
CA THR A 41 18.78 11.14 7.02
C THR A 41 19.52 12.38 7.51
N GLY A 42 19.00 13.06 8.54
CA GLY A 42 19.52 14.37 8.94
C GLY A 42 19.34 15.46 7.88
N LEU A 43 18.48 15.20 6.87
CA LEU A 43 18.22 16.14 5.80
C LEU A 43 17.46 17.36 6.32
N ALA A 44 17.94 18.57 6.02
CA ALA A 44 17.23 19.78 6.36
C ALA A 44 15.91 19.86 5.58
N PRO A 45 14.78 20.21 6.22
CA PRO A 45 13.46 20.27 5.59
C PRO A 45 13.42 21.15 4.31
N GLU A 46 14.25 22.20 4.25
CA GLU A 46 14.37 23.12 3.12
C GLU A 46 14.99 22.47 1.87
N GLN A 47 15.61 21.32 2.00
CA GLN A 47 16.23 20.58 0.90
C GLN A 47 15.25 19.66 0.17
N VAL A 48 14.01 19.53 0.68
CA VAL A 48 12.95 18.78 0.01
C VAL A 48 12.29 19.67 -1.04
N ASP A 49 12.27 19.21 -2.30
CA ASP A 49 11.68 19.97 -3.41
C ASP A 49 10.17 19.72 -3.54
N GLU A 50 9.68 18.51 -3.24
CA GLU A 50 8.26 18.16 -3.38
C GLU A 50 7.86 17.00 -2.47
N VAL A 51 6.55 16.95 -2.11
CA VAL A 51 5.92 15.82 -1.42
C VAL A 51 4.77 15.29 -2.26
N ILE A 52 4.77 13.98 -2.56
CA ILE A 52 3.70 13.31 -3.33
C ILE A 52 3.16 12.14 -2.50
N LEU A 53 1.92 12.26 -2.00
CA LEU A 53 1.29 11.19 -1.23
C LEU A 53 0.00 10.70 -1.86
N GLY A 54 -0.16 9.38 -1.92
CA GLY A 54 -1.41 8.73 -2.24
C GLY A 54 -2.39 8.81 -1.07
N GLN A 55 -3.66 9.11 -1.36
CA GLN A 55 -4.79 8.94 -0.46
C GLN A 55 -6.07 8.79 -1.28
N VAL A 56 -6.87 7.80 -0.96
CA VAL A 56 -8.11 7.49 -1.71
C VAL A 56 -9.32 8.15 -1.07
N LEU A 57 -9.47 8.01 0.23
CA LEU A 57 -10.63 8.47 1.00
C LEU A 57 -10.37 9.88 1.53
N THR A 58 -10.63 10.88 0.68
CA THR A 58 -10.31 12.28 0.97
C THR A 58 -11.52 13.13 1.37
N ALA A 59 -12.73 12.58 1.33
CA ALA A 59 -13.93 13.30 1.70
C ALA A 59 -13.83 13.82 3.14
N GLY A 60 -14.02 15.14 3.34
CA GLY A 60 -13.94 15.77 4.65
C GLY A 60 -12.53 15.91 5.26
N SER A 61 -11.47 15.45 4.58
CA SER A 61 -10.08 15.54 5.08
C SER A 61 -9.45 16.94 4.93
N GLY A 62 -10.16 17.91 4.38
CA GLY A 62 -9.64 19.25 4.08
C GLY A 62 -8.87 19.32 2.76
N GLN A 63 -8.31 20.50 2.49
CA GLN A 63 -7.59 20.73 1.24
C GLN A 63 -6.26 19.97 1.23
N ASN A 64 -6.00 19.23 0.15
CA ASN A 64 -4.73 18.59 -0.16
C ASN A 64 -4.08 17.90 1.06
N PRO A 65 -4.54 16.70 1.45
CA PRO A 65 -4.03 15.98 2.61
C PRO A 65 -2.50 15.78 2.62
N ALA A 66 -1.86 15.58 1.47
CA ALA A 66 -0.39 15.51 1.38
C ALA A 66 0.27 16.83 1.82
N ARG A 67 -0.34 17.97 1.44
CA ARG A 67 0.14 19.29 1.88
C ARG A 67 0.03 19.46 3.39
N GLN A 68 -1.10 19.02 3.96
CA GLN A 68 -1.30 19.06 5.41
C GLN A 68 -0.26 18.20 6.13
N ALA A 69 0.00 16.98 5.63
CA ALA A 69 1.01 16.09 6.19
C ALA A 69 2.42 16.70 6.13
N ALA A 70 2.79 17.29 4.99
CA ALA A 70 4.08 17.96 4.78
C ALA A 70 4.31 19.09 5.80
N ILE A 71 3.33 19.96 5.99
CA ILE A 71 3.43 21.08 6.94
C ILE A 71 3.46 20.58 8.39
N LYS A 72 2.61 19.60 8.74
CA LYS A 72 2.62 18.98 10.07
C LYS A 72 3.94 18.27 10.39
N ALA A 73 4.64 17.78 9.37
CA ALA A 73 5.97 17.17 9.53
C ALA A 73 7.10 18.20 9.73
N GLY A 74 6.81 19.50 9.56
CA GLY A 74 7.80 20.57 9.75
C GLY A 74 8.48 21.03 8.45
N LEU A 75 7.98 20.61 7.28
CA LEU A 75 8.48 21.14 6.00
C LEU A 75 8.07 22.61 5.84
N PRO A 76 8.92 23.45 5.25
CA PRO A 76 8.62 24.88 5.04
C PRO A 76 7.47 25.07 4.04
N PHE A 77 6.80 26.21 4.11
CA PHE A 77 5.69 26.54 3.22
C PHE A 77 6.08 26.64 1.74
N SER A 78 7.36 26.79 1.44
CA SER A 78 7.89 26.79 0.07
C SER A 78 7.85 25.43 -0.61
N VAL A 79 7.82 24.31 0.13
CA VAL A 79 7.79 22.97 -0.45
C VAL A 79 6.38 22.64 -0.96
N PRO A 80 6.17 22.49 -2.27
CA PRO A 80 4.88 22.07 -2.82
C PRO A 80 4.54 20.63 -2.44
N ALA A 81 3.24 20.29 -2.49
CA ALA A 81 2.79 18.95 -2.25
C ALA A 81 1.58 18.58 -3.10
N MET A 82 1.46 17.32 -3.46
CA MET A 82 0.35 16.77 -4.23
C MET A 82 -0.23 15.52 -3.57
N THR A 83 -1.57 15.48 -3.47
CA THR A 83 -2.31 14.27 -3.13
C THR A 83 -2.80 13.61 -4.42
N LEU A 84 -2.57 12.31 -4.58
CA LEU A 84 -3.04 11.57 -5.74
C LEU A 84 -3.93 10.39 -5.36
N ASN A 85 -4.87 10.05 -6.24
CA ASN A 85 -5.70 8.88 -6.14
C ASN A 85 -5.53 8.00 -7.39
N LYS A 86 -5.03 6.79 -7.19
CA LYS A 86 -5.03 5.66 -8.13
C LYS A 86 -5.49 4.40 -7.39
N VAL A 87 -6.50 4.54 -6.53
CA VAL A 87 -7.01 3.50 -5.63
C VAL A 87 -5.85 2.77 -4.93
N CYS A 88 -5.81 1.43 -4.90
CA CYS A 88 -4.77 0.63 -4.23
C CYS A 88 -3.34 0.93 -4.70
N GLY A 89 -3.17 1.41 -5.92
CA GLY A 89 -1.87 1.76 -6.50
C GLY A 89 -1.35 3.15 -6.17
N SER A 90 -2.09 3.97 -5.40
CA SER A 90 -1.75 5.37 -5.15
C SER A 90 -0.36 5.55 -4.57
N GLY A 91 -0.03 4.83 -3.51
CA GLY A 91 1.27 4.93 -2.86
C GLY A 91 2.44 4.58 -3.78
N LEU A 92 2.31 3.54 -4.62
CA LEU A 92 3.39 3.17 -5.56
C LEU A 92 3.43 4.13 -6.76
N LYS A 93 2.28 4.66 -7.21
CA LYS A 93 2.23 5.66 -8.26
C LYS A 93 2.87 6.99 -7.84
N ALA A 94 2.80 7.35 -6.58
CA ALA A 94 3.52 8.51 -6.04
C ALA A 94 5.03 8.40 -6.29
N LEU A 95 5.61 7.21 -6.11
CA LEU A 95 7.04 6.98 -6.40
C LEU A 95 7.35 7.04 -7.90
N HIS A 96 6.43 6.57 -8.76
CA HIS A 96 6.63 6.72 -10.22
C HIS A 96 6.73 8.20 -10.61
N LEU A 97 5.85 9.05 -10.06
CA LEU A 97 5.85 10.50 -10.35
C LEU A 97 7.09 11.19 -9.77
N ALA A 98 7.47 10.84 -8.53
CA ALA A 98 8.71 11.35 -7.94
C ALA A 98 9.94 10.98 -8.77
N ALA A 99 10.05 9.72 -9.21
CA ALA A 99 11.12 9.28 -10.08
C ALA A 99 11.11 10.00 -11.45
N GLN A 100 9.93 10.32 -11.98
CA GLN A 100 9.77 11.10 -13.21
C GLN A 100 10.26 12.54 -13.00
N ALA A 101 9.81 13.22 -11.94
CA ALA A 101 10.24 14.59 -11.61
C ALA A 101 11.78 14.69 -11.49
N ILE A 102 12.39 13.74 -10.78
CA ILE A 102 13.86 13.71 -10.62
C ILE A 102 14.57 13.45 -11.97
N ARG A 103 14.07 12.51 -12.78
CA ARG A 103 14.65 12.19 -14.09
C ARG A 103 14.54 13.34 -15.09
N CYS A 104 13.44 14.10 -15.02
CA CYS A 104 13.20 15.27 -15.88
C CYS A 104 13.95 16.51 -15.41
N GLY A 105 14.46 16.51 -14.16
CA GLY A 105 15.16 17.66 -13.60
C GLY A 105 14.24 18.71 -12.98
N ASP A 106 12.95 18.38 -12.77
CA ASP A 106 11.99 19.26 -12.10
C ASP A 106 12.21 19.31 -10.58
N ALA A 107 12.80 18.25 -10.02
CA ALA A 107 13.14 18.12 -8.60
C ALA A 107 14.43 17.31 -8.44
N GLU A 108 15.16 17.50 -7.34
CA GLU A 108 16.31 16.66 -6.95
C GLU A 108 15.99 15.75 -5.77
N VAL A 109 15.11 16.18 -4.84
CA VAL A 109 14.77 15.50 -3.59
C VAL A 109 13.25 15.47 -3.41
N VAL A 110 12.66 14.30 -3.42
CA VAL A 110 11.21 14.12 -3.33
C VAL A 110 10.85 13.10 -2.24
N ILE A 111 9.91 13.45 -1.38
CA ILE A 111 9.28 12.50 -0.47
C ILE A 111 8.01 11.97 -1.16
N ALA A 112 7.94 10.64 -1.34
CA ALA A 112 6.81 10.00 -1.98
C ALA A 112 6.29 8.82 -1.17
N GLY A 113 4.97 8.60 -1.20
CA GLY A 113 4.37 7.51 -0.46
C GLY A 113 2.86 7.54 -0.47
N GLY A 114 2.25 7.15 0.64
CA GLY A 114 0.80 7.21 0.81
C GLY A 114 0.38 7.12 2.26
N GLN A 115 -0.82 7.59 2.50
CA GLN A 115 -1.47 7.61 3.81
C GLN A 115 -2.95 7.26 3.64
N GLU A 116 -3.54 6.59 4.62
CA GLU A 116 -4.96 6.27 4.62
C GLU A 116 -5.46 6.08 6.03
N ASN A 117 -6.68 6.51 6.31
CA ASN A 117 -7.42 6.09 7.47
C ASN A 117 -8.84 5.70 7.02
N MET A 118 -9.08 4.40 6.88
CA MET A 118 -10.37 3.86 6.45
C MET A 118 -11.40 3.94 7.56
N SER A 119 -10.96 3.94 8.82
CA SER A 119 -11.82 4.06 10.00
C SER A 119 -12.49 5.44 10.12
N LEU A 120 -11.89 6.49 9.55
CA LEU A 120 -12.41 7.86 9.56
C LEU A 120 -13.12 8.28 8.27
N ALA A 121 -13.27 7.37 7.30
CA ALA A 121 -13.98 7.65 6.07
C ALA A 121 -15.43 8.06 6.39
N PRO A 122 -15.91 9.25 5.96
CA PRO A 122 -17.22 9.74 6.33
C PRO A 122 -18.33 9.12 5.47
N TYR A 123 -19.53 9.16 5.98
CA TYR A 123 -20.72 9.01 5.15
C TYR A 123 -21.05 10.34 4.47
N VAL A 124 -21.45 10.30 3.21
CA VAL A 124 -21.81 11.48 2.42
C VAL A 124 -23.29 11.47 2.07
N MET A 125 -23.89 12.64 2.00
CA MET A 125 -25.29 12.84 1.60
C MET A 125 -25.33 13.66 0.29
N PRO A 126 -25.35 13.03 -0.90
CA PRO A 126 -25.26 13.73 -2.18
C PRO A 126 -26.39 14.76 -2.40
N SER A 127 -27.61 14.47 -1.92
CA SER A 127 -28.77 15.35 -2.05
C SER A 127 -28.74 16.59 -1.14
N ALA A 128 -27.83 16.65 -0.15
CA ALA A 128 -27.81 17.73 0.83
C ALA A 128 -27.59 19.11 0.21
N ARG A 129 -26.75 19.22 -0.83
CA ARG A 129 -26.42 20.53 -1.46
C ARG A 129 -27.60 21.17 -2.17
N THR A 130 -28.49 20.39 -2.76
CA THR A 130 -29.70 20.88 -3.43
C THR A 130 -30.92 20.96 -2.50
N GLY A 131 -30.74 20.50 -1.25
CA GLY A 131 -31.82 20.43 -0.24
C GLY A 131 -32.64 19.15 -0.36
N GLN A 132 -32.88 18.49 0.76
CA GLN A 132 -33.79 17.34 0.85
C GLN A 132 -35.22 17.87 0.96
N ARG A 133 -35.88 18.07 -0.17
CA ARG A 133 -37.17 18.78 -0.23
C ARG A 133 -38.33 17.97 0.34
N MET A 134 -38.39 16.66 0.01
CA MET A 134 -39.44 15.75 0.49
C MET A 134 -39.00 14.33 0.33
N GLY A 135 -39.37 13.44 1.26
CA GLY A 135 -39.00 12.02 1.29
C GLY A 135 -37.73 11.74 2.10
N HIS A 136 -37.26 10.50 2.05
CA HIS A 136 -36.09 10.06 2.81
C HIS A 136 -34.79 10.45 2.09
N GLY A 137 -33.77 10.88 2.84
CA GLY A 137 -32.41 11.04 2.35
C GLY A 137 -31.60 9.72 2.51
N GLN A 138 -30.58 9.53 1.67
CA GLN A 138 -29.61 8.44 1.81
C GLN A 138 -28.26 8.98 2.27
N LEU A 139 -27.64 8.27 3.23
CA LEU A 139 -26.23 8.40 3.55
C LEU A 139 -25.48 7.29 2.82
N ILE A 140 -24.45 7.67 2.09
CA ILE A 140 -23.61 6.76 1.31
C ILE A 140 -22.26 6.62 2.05
N ASP A 141 -21.82 5.39 2.30
CA ASP A 141 -20.51 5.10 2.85
C ASP A 141 -19.45 5.40 1.79
N SER A 142 -18.66 6.46 2.00
CA SER A 142 -17.62 6.86 1.05
C SER A 142 -16.49 5.83 0.96
N MET A 143 -16.23 5.08 2.03
CA MET A 143 -15.22 4.01 2.02
C MET A 143 -15.61 2.91 1.02
N ILE A 144 -16.88 2.51 1.02
CA ILE A 144 -17.39 1.51 0.06
C ILE A 144 -17.40 2.10 -1.34
N THR A 145 -18.06 3.25 -1.53
CA THR A 145 -18.30 3.83 -2.86
C THR A 145 -17.00 4.21 -3.58
N ASP A 146 -16.06 4.86 -2.87
CA ASP A 146 -14.84 5.41 -3.49
C ASP A 146 -13.67 4.43 -3.45
N GLY A 147 -13.68 3.44 -2.54
CA GLY A 147 -12.56 2.53 -2.33
C GLY A 147 -12.81 1.07 -2.70
N LEU A 148 -14.05 0.57 -2.56
CA LEU A 148 -14.34 -0.87 -2.58
C LEU A 148 -15.42 -1.29 -3.59
N TRP A 149 -15.97 -0.34 -4.34
CA TRP A 149 -17.04 -0.58 -5.32
C TRP A 149 -16.53 -0.46 -6.75
N ASP A 150 -16.87 -1.45 -7.59
CA ASP A 150 -16.61 -1.36 -9.02
C ASP A 150 -17.66 -0.46 -9.68
N ALA A 151 -17.23 0.73 -10.08
CA ALA A 151 -18.09 1.73 -10.71
C ALA A 151 -18.55 1.34 -12.13
N PHE A 152 -17.94 0.35 -12.76
CA PHE A 152 -18.26 -0.08 -14.13
C PHE A 152 -19.29 -1.20 -14.14
N ASN A 153 -19.19 -2.13 -13.20
CA ASN A 153 -20.05 -3.31 -13.11
C ASN A 153 -21.05 -3.26 -11.94
N ASP A 154 -21.02 -2.18 -11.13
CA ASP A 154 -21.95 -1.91 -10.04
C ASP A 154 -22.00 -3.03 -8.98
N TYR A 155 -20.82 -3.46 -8.49
CA TYR A 155 -20.70 -4.44 -7.43
C TYR A 155 -19.44 -4.25 -6.58
N HIS A 156 -19.39 -4.90 -5.41
CA HIS A 156 -18.23 -4.86 -4.53
C HIS A 156 -17.00 -5.54 -5.14
N MET A 157 -15.78 -5.03 -4.84
CA MET A 157 -14.50 -5.60 -5.31
C MET A 157 -14.36 -7.10 -5.06
N GLY A 158 -15.01 -7.65 -4.01
CA GLY A 158 -15.03 -9.08 -3.75
C GLY A 158 -15.64 -9.93 -4.88
N ILE A 159 -16.56 -9.36 -5.69
CA ILE A 159 -17.10 -10.05 -6.86
C ILE A 159 -16.03 -10.17 -7.96
N THR A 160 -15.14 -9.18 -8.09
CA THR A 160 -14.01 -9.30 -9.04
C THR A 160 -13.06 -10.44 -8.66
N ALA A 161 -12.93 -10.74 -7.37
CA ALA A 161 -12.18 -11.90 -6.88
C ALA A 161 -12.89 -13.22 -7.20
N GLU A 162 -14.22 -13.29 -7.04
CA GLU A 162 -15.02 -14.45 -7.43
C GLU A 162 -14.94 -14.70 -8.96
N ASN A 163 -14.89 -13.64 -9.79
CA ASN A 163 -14.68 -13.78 -11.21
C ASN A 163 -13.34 -14.45 -11.55
N LEU A 164 -12.29 -14.14 -10.78
CA LEU A 164 -11.00 -14.82 -10.92
C LEU A 164 -11.03 -16.27 -10.41
N VAL A 165 -11.81 -16.55 -9.37
CA VAL A 165 -12.06 -17.93 -8.92
C VAL A 165 -12.63 -18.76 -10.07
N ASP A 166 -13.67 -18.25 -10.71
CA ASP A 166 -14.32 -18.92 -11.84
C ASP A 166 -13.36 -19.07 -13.04
N GLN A 167 -12.64 -18.01 -13.41
CA GLN A 167 -11.74 -17.99 -14.56
C GLN A 167 -10.50 -18.88 -14.41
N TYR A 168 -9.92 -18.94 -13.22
CA TYR A 168 -8.69 -19.69 -12.95
C TYR A 168 -8.91 -21.05 -12.30
N GLY A 169 -10.16 -21.41 -12.01
CA GLY A 169 -10.52 -22.69 -11.39
C GLY A 169 -9.91 -22.84 -9.99
N LEU A 170 -10.03 -21.79 -9.14
CA LEU A 170 -9.44 -21.78 -7.80
C LEU A 170 -10.42 -22.35 -6.79
N SER A 171 -9.98 -23.29 -5.96
CA SER A 171 -10.85 -23.84 -4.91
C SER A 171 -10.85 -22.96 -3.64
N ARG A 172 -11.82 -23.15 -2.80
CA ARG A 172 -11.92 -22.52 -1.48
C ARG A 172 -10.74 -22.93 -0.59
N GLU A 173 -10.37 -24.19 -0.63
CA GLU A 173 -9.26 -24.76 0.16
C GLU A 173 -7.92 -24.13 -0.24
N GLN A 174 -7.69 -23.88 -1.52
CA GLN A 174 -6.49 -23.20 -2.00
C GLN A 174 -6.43 -21.76 -1.46
N GLN A 175 -7.54 -21.03 -1.47
CA GLN A 175 -7.62 -19.66 -0.96
C GLN A 175 -7.40 -19.61 0.55
N ASP A 176 -8.00 -20.52 1.31
CA ASP A 176 -7.85 -20.57 2.77
C ASP A 176 -6.45 -21.02 3.19
N ALA A 177 -5.83 -21.95 2.45
CA ALA A 177 -4.44 -22.36 2.67
C ALA A 177 -3.47 -21.19 2.41
N PHE A 178 -3.68 -20.43 1.34
CA PHE A 178 -2.90 -19.22 1.02
C PHE A 178 -3.02 -18.18 2.13
N ALA A 179 -4.24 -17.91 2.59
CA ALA A 179 -4.49 -16.94 3.65
C ALA A 179 -3.87 -17.36 5.00
N ALA A 180 -3.99 -18.64 5.36
CA ALA A 180 -3.34 -19.18 6.56
C ALA A 180 -1.82 -19.07 6.49
N GLU A 181 -1.21 -19.31 5.32
CA GLU A 181 0.23 -19.18 5.13
C GLU A 181 0.68 -17.70 5.22
N SER A 182 -0.11 -16.75 4.67
CA SER A 182 0.17 -15.31 4.84
C SER A 182 0.16 -14.91 6.32
N GLN A 183 -0.83 -15.38 7.09
CA GLN A 183 -0.91 -15.16 8.54
C GLN A 183 0.30 -15.76 9.27
N ARG A 184 0.64 -17.01 8.99
CA ARG A 184 1.79 -17.70 9.59
C ARG A 184 3.11 -16.96 9.35
N LYS A 185 3.33 -16.52 8.10
CA LYS A 185 4.53 -15.73 7.72
C LYS A 185 4.57 -14.40 8.46
N ALA A 186 3.45 -13.66 8.51
CA ALA A 186 3.40 -12.36 9.17
C ALA A 186 3.64 -12.47 10.67
N VAL A 187 3.03 -13.43 11.35
CA VAL A 187 3.25 -13.67 12.79
C VAL A 187 4.71 -14.03 13.05
N ALA A 188 5.27 -14.96 12.29
CA ALA A 188 6.67 -15.37 12.43
C ALA A 188 7.65 -14.19 12.19
N ALA A 189 7.37 -13.35 11.18
CA ALA A 189 8.15 -12.16 10.89
C ALA A 189 8.10 -11.13 12.04
N MET A 190 6.91 -10.91 12.62
CA MET A 190 6.72 -10.02 13.77
C MET A 190 7.45 -10.53 15.01
N GLU A 191 7.39 -11.82 15.29
CA GLU A 191 8.08 -12.45 16.43
C GLU A 191 9.61 -12.40 16.28
N ALA A 192 10.09 -12.51 15.03
CA ALA A 192 11.51 -12.41 14.70
C ALA A 192 12.02 -10.96 14.55
N GLY A 193 11.17 -9.94 14.81
CA GLY A 193 11.56 -8.52 14.70
C GLY A 193 11.88 -8.07 13.27
N ARG A 194 11.32 -8.78 12.23
CA ARG A 194 11.62 -8.46 10.82
C ARG A 194 11.13 -7.08 10.41
N PHE A 195 10.12 -6.52 11.09
CA PHE A 195 9.52 -5.22 10.77
C PHE A 195 10.05 -4.07 11.64
N ASP A 196 10.90 -4.33 12.64
CA ASP A 196 11.29 -3.33 13.63
C ASP A 196 12.01 -2.12 13.02
N ASP A 197 12.85 -2.33 12.00
CA ASP A 197 13.61 -1.26 11.34
C ASP A 197 12.77 -0.41 10.38
N GLU A 198 11.62 -0.93 9.92
CA GLU A 198 10.76 -0.24 8.95
C GLU A 198 9.62 0.54 9.60
N ILE A 199 9.27 0.23 10.87
CA ILE A 199 8.12 0.81 11.55
C ILE A 199 8.49 2.10 12.28
N THR A 200 7.79 3.19 11.95
CA THR A 200 7.74 4.43 12.73
C THR A 200 6.66 4.33 13.79
N PRO A 201 7.01 4.41 15.08
CA PRO A 201 6.03 4.38 16.15
C PRO A 201 5.09 5.59 16.12
N ILE A 202 3.81 5.36 16.39
CA ILE A 202 2.80 6.42 16.58
C ILE A 202 2.51 6.57 18.08
N VAL A 203 2.67 7.76 18.59
CA VAL A 203 2.34 8.09 19.98
C VAL A 203 0.87 8.47 20.07
N LEU A 204 0.08 7.67 20.77
CA LEU A 204 -1.35 7.86 20.95
C LEU A 204 -1.62 8.53 22.30
N PRO A 205 -2.13 9.77 22.32
CA PRO A 205 -2.46 10.43 23.58
C PRO A 205 -3.57 9.66 24.31
N GLN A 206 -3.44 9.52 25.61
CA GLN A 206 -4.45 8.90 26.46
C GLN A 206 -5.18 9.99 27.27
N LYS A 207 -6.48 9.78 27.50
CA LYS A 207 -7.26 10.70 28.38
C LYS A 207 -6.73 10.73 29.82
N LYS A 208 -6.13 9.63 30.28
CA LYS A 208 -5.48 9.50 31.60
C LYS A 208 -4.28 8.54 31.44
N GLY A 209 -3.19 8.82 32.16
CA GLY A 209 -1.97 8.01 32.14
C GLY A 209 -0.98 8.41 31.06
N GLU A 210 0.05 7.59 30.88
CA GLU A 210 1.10 7.80 29.88
C GLU A 210 0.57 7.54 28.45
N PRO A 211 1.10 8.26 27.45
CA PRO A 211 0.77 7.98 26.05
C PRO A 211 1.09 6.53 25.66
N LYS A 212 0.21 5.92 24.88
CA LYS A 212 0.45 4.57 24.34
C LYS A 212 1.27 4.66 23.06
N VAL A 213 2.35 3.88 22.96
CA VAL A 213 3.13 3.76 21.74
C VAL A 213 2.54 2.62 20.88
N PHE A 214 2.12 2.95 19.66
CA PHE A 214 1.66 1.99 18.68
C PHE A 214 2.78 1.73 17.65
N ALA A 215 3.43 0.56 17.75
CA ALA A 215 4.61 0.20 16.97
C ALA A 215 4.57 -1.26 16.45
N ARG A 216 3.41 -1.91 16.49
CA ARG A 216 3.24 -3.30 16.04
C ARG A 216 1.98 -3.41 15.20
N ASP A 217 2.07 -4.11 14.07
CA ASP A 217 0.90 -4.37 13.21
C ASP A 217 -0.19 -5.10 13.99
N GLU A 218 -1.42 -4.59 13.92
CA GLU A 218 -2.51 -5.00 14.79
C GLU A 218 -3.34 -6.16 14.23
N GLN A 219 -3.26 -6.37 12.91
CA GLN A 219 -4.13 -7.31 12.20
C GLN A 219 -3.69 -8.78 12.22
N PRO A 220 -2.38 -9.15 12.26
CA PRO A 220 -1.96 -10.55 12.21
C PRO A 220 -2.50 -11.39 13.37
N ARG A 221 -2.98 -12.61 13.04
CA ARG A 221 -3.67 -13.52 13.97
C ARG A 221 -2.91 -14.84 14.07
N PRO A 222 -2.26 -15.14 15.22
CA PRO A 222 -1.43 -16.33 15.37
C PRO A 222 -2.20 -17.65 15.28
N ASP A 223 -3.50 -17.65 15.65
CA ASP A 223 -4.33 -18.84 15.72
C ASP A 223 -5.08 -19.16 14.42
N THR A 224 -4.73 -18.48 13.32
CA THR A 224 -5.38 -18.69 12.03
C THR A 224 -4.87 -19.96 11.36
N THR A 225 -5.80 -20.88 11.05
CA THR A 225 -5.52 -22.11 10.30
C THR A 225 -6.47 -22.23 9.09
N ALA A 226 -6.10 -23.01 8.09
CA ALA A 226 -6.98 -23.29 6.95
C ALA A 226 -8.30 -23.92 7.40
N GLU A 227 -8.29 -24.77 8.44
CA GLU A 227 -9.51 -25.35 9.02
C GLU A 227 -10.42 -24.29 9.66
N SER A 228 -9.84 -23.34 10.41
CA SER A 228 -10.63 -22.25 11.01
C SER A 228 -11.23 -21.33 9.95
N LEU A 229 -10.49 -21.04 8.89
CA LEU A 229 -10.94 -20.24 7.73
C LEU A 229 -12.06 -20.97 6.97
N GLY A 230 -11.97 -22.28 6.80
CA GLY A 230 -12.98 -23.10 6.12
C GLY A 230 -14.38 -23.01 6.72
N LYS A 231 -14.50 -22.61 8.00
CA LYS A 231 -15.79 -22.40 8.70
C LYS A 231 -16.46 -21.07 8.37
N LEU A 232 -15.74 -20.14 7.73
CA LEU A 232 -16.28 -18.82 7.38
C LEU A 232 -17.25 -18.91 6.20
N ARG A 233 -18.29 -18.08 6.24
CA ARG A 233 -19.26 -17.99 5.14
C ARG A 233 -18.70 -17.09 4.02
N PRO A 234 -19.08 -17.36 2.75
CA PRO A 234 -18.80 -16.43 1.65
C PRO A 234 -19.33 -15.04 1.97
N ALA A 235 -18.54 -14.00 1.64
CA ALA A 235 -18.84 -12.62 2.02
C ALA A 235 -19.52 -11.82 0.90
N PHE A 236 -19.34 -12.19 -0.38
CA PHE A 236 -19.72 -11.36 -1.50
C PHE A 236 -20.71 -12.00 -2.47
N LYS A 237 -20.71 -13.33 -2.58
CA LYS A 237 -21.58 -14.13 -3.45
C LYS A 237 -22.15 -15.28 -2.63
N LYS A 238 -23.46 -15.56 -2.75
CA LYS A 238 -24.16 -16.55 -1.90
C LYS A 238 -23.47 -17.92 -1.88
N ASP A 239 -23.07 -18.41 -3.05
CA ASP A 239 -22.40 -19.70 -3.25
C ASP A 239 -20.93 -19.48 -3.67
N GLY A 240 -20.31 -18.38 -3.22
CA GLY A 240 -18.94 -18.01 -3.50
C GLY A 240 -17.93 -18.69 -2.58
N SER A 241 -16.67 -18.35 -2.78
CA SER A 241 -15.54 -18.89 -2.02
C SER A 241 -14.70 -17.82 -1.32
N VAL A 242 -14.90 -16.55 -1.67
CA VAL A 242 -14.19 -15.41 -1.06
C VAL A 242 -14.86 -15.06 0.27
N THR A 243 -14.08 -15.02 1.35
CA THR A 243 -14.52 -14.77 2.71
C THR A 243 -13.77 -13.60 3.34
N ALA A 244 -14.23 -13.14 4.49
CA ALA A 244 -13.49 -12.14 5.28
C ALA A 244 -12.12 -12.65 5.77
N GLY A 245 -11.88 -13.96 5.78
CA GLY A 245 -10.61 -14.56 6.22
C GLY A 245 -9.59 -14.78 5.09
N ASN A 246 -10.03 -14.82 3.82
CA ASN A 246 -9.16 -14.96 2.66
C ASN A 246 -9.14 -13.72 1.75
N ALA A 247 -9.57 -12.59 2.31
CA ALA A 247 -9.49 -11.24 1.74
C ALA A 247 -8.68 -10.33 2.66
N SER A 248 -8.07 -9.27 2.11
CA SER A 248 -7.47 -8.22 2.93
C SER A 248 -8.52 -7.47 3.73
N SER A 249 -8.13 -6.94 4.87
CA SER A 249 -8.99 -6.17 5.76
C SER A 249 -8.96 -4.67 5.46
N LEU A 250 -9.84 -3.93 6.13
CA LEU A 250 -9.87 -2.46 6.15
C LEU A 250 -8.89 -1.97 7.21
N ASN A 251 -8.06 -0.99 6.87
CA ASN A 251 -6.95 -0.63 7.74
C ASN A 251 -6.58 0.84 7.67
N ASP A 252 -5.78 1.26 8.65
CA ASP A 252 -5.26 2.60 8.81
C ASP A 252 -3.73 2.54 8.82
N GLY A 253 -3.04 3.44 8.10
CA GLY A 253 -1.59 3.45 8.06
C GLY A 253 -1.01 4.42 7.04
N ALA A 254 0.31 4.61 7.11
CA ALA A 254 1.06 5.40 6.15
C ALA A 254 2.43 4.78 5.87
N ALA A 255 2.97 5.06 4.70
CA ALA A 255 4.33 4.69 4.31
C ALA A 255 4.91 5.76 3.39
N ALA A 256 6.20 6.04 3.53
CA ALA A 256 6.89 6.99 2.67
C ALA A 256 8.35 6.60 2.45
N VAL A 257 8.90 7.06 1.35
CA VAL A 257 10.32 6.96 1.00
C VAL A 257 10.87 8.33 0.60
N LEU A 258 12.16 8.53 0.83
CA LEU A 258 12.91 9.68 0.36
C LEU A 258 13.70 9.29 -0.88
N LEU A 259 13.39 9.93 -2.00
CA LEU A 259 14.03 9.73 -3.29
C LEU A 259 14.86 10.94 -3.66
N MET A 260 15.98 10.70 -4.33
CA MET A 260 16.77 11.77 -4.92
C MET A 260 17.58 11.27 -6.11
N SER A 261 18.24 12.21 -6.83
CA SER A 261 19.23 11.82 -7.82
C SER A 261 20.44 11.16 -7.14
N ALA A 262 21.08 10.18 -7.78
CA ALA A 262 22.28 9.55 -7.26
C ALA A 262 23.42 10.57 -7.01
N ALA A 263 23.50 11.60 -7.84
CA ALA A 263 24.45 12.69 -7.68
C ALA A 263 24.19 13.49 -6.38
N LYS A 264 22.91 13.77 -6.09
CA LYS A 264 22.50 14.48 -4.87
C LYS A 264 22.78 13.65 -3.62
N ALA A 265 22.46 12.34 -3.63
CA ALA A 265 22.75 11.43 -2.54
C ALA A 265 24.25 11.40 -2.21
N LYS A 266 25.09 11.30 -3.26
CA LYS A 266 26.55 11.35 -3.13
C LYS A 266 27.03 12.69 -2.57
N ALA A 267 26.51 13.82 -3.05
CA ALA A 267 26.88 15.16 -2.59
C ALA A 267 26.53 15.38 -1.11
N LEU A 268 25.42 14.79 -0.63
CA LEU A 268 24.98 14.85 0.75
C LEU A 268 25.61 13.76 1.65
N GLY A 269 26.38 12.84 1.07
CA GLY A 269 26.97 11.71 1.84
C GLY A 269 25.94 10.73 2.38
N LEU A 270 24.74 10.66 1.77
CA LEU A 270 23.67 9.77 2.22
C LEU A 270 23.85 8.36 1.65
N PRO A 271 23.56 7.32 2.46
CA PRO A 271 23.61 5.96 1.96
C PRO A 271 22.50 5.70 0.95
N VAL A 272 22.85 5.03 -0.14
CA VAL A 272 21.87 4.57 -1.14
C VAL A 272 21.38 3.19 -0.72
N LEU A 273 20.09 3.07 -0.43
CA LEU A 273 19.44 1.81 -0.06
C LEU A 273 19.11 0.95 -1.28
N ALA A 274 18.64 1.58 -2.36
CA ALA A 274 18.39 0.95 -3.64
C ALA A 274 18.24 2.01 -4.75
N ARG A 275 18.41 1.59 -6.01
CA ARG A 275 18.12 2.35 -7.23
C ARG A 275 16.76 1.91 -7.79
N ILE A 276 15.98 2.85 -8.31
CA ILE A 276 14.78 2.52 -9.10
C ILE A 276 15.22 2.07 -10.49
N ALA A 277 15.13 0.77 -10.77
CA ALA A 277 15.47 0.19 -12.06
C ALA A 277 14.42 0.52 -13.11
N ALA A 278 13.15 0.22 -12.83
CA ALA A 278 12.04 0.49 -13.73
C ALA A 278 10.72 0.59 -12.97
N TYR A 279 9.70 1.10 -13.66
CA TYR A 279 8.32 1.08 -13.19
C TYR A 279 7.33 1.05 -14.37
N ALA A 280 6.14 0.48 -14.12
CA ALA A 280 5.08 0.40 -15.13
C ALA A 280 3.69 0.46 -14.51
N SER A 281 2.74 0.85 -15.34
CA SER A 281 1.30 0.69 -15.08
C SER A 281 0.66 -0.02 -16.27
N ALA A 282 -0.41 -0.77 -16.01
CA ALA A 282 -1.19 -1.45 -17.02
C ALA A 282 -2.68 -1.32 -16.72
N GLY A 283 -3.52 -1.35 -17.76
CA GLY A 283 -4.97 -1.50 -17.65
C GLY A 283 -5.36 -2.93 -17.98
N VAL A 284 -6.43 -3.42 -17.33
CA VAL A 284 -7.09 -4.71 -17.60
C VAL A 284 -8.60 -4.52 -17.45
N ASP A 285 -9.38 -5.54 -17.81
CA ASP A 285 -10.82 -5.52 -17.60
C ASP A 285 -11.15 -5.29 -16.09
N PRO A 286 -11.98 -4.28 -15.75
CA PRO A 286 -12.42 -4.05 -14.38
C PRO A 286 -13.00 -5.26 -13.68
N ALA A 287 -13.74 -6.11 -14.41
CA ALA A 287 -14.36 -7.31 -13.86
C ALA A 287 -13.36 -8.33 -13.27
N ILE A 288 -12.10 -8.27 -13.72
CA ILE A 288 -10.99 -9.11 -13.27
C ILE A 288 -9.79 -8.26 -12.85
N MET A 289 -10.04 -7.16 -12.17
CA MET A 289 -9.00 -6.17 -11.78
C MET A 289 -7.80 -6.80 -11.08
N GLY A 290 -8.01 -7.90 -10.37
CA GLY A 290 -6.99 -8.60 -9.60
C GLY A 290 -5.83 -9.15 -10.44
N ILE A 291 -6.01 -9.32 -11.77
CA ILE A 291 -4.94 -9.79 -12.67
C ILE A 291 -4.03 -8.65 -13.17
N GLY A 292 -4.33 -7.39 -12.82
CA GLY A 292 -3.54 -6.21 -13.22
C GLY A 292 -2.03 -6.30 -12.97
N PRO A 293 -1.55 -6.94 -11.87
CA PRO A 293 -0.13 -7.15 -11.62
C PRO A 293 0.61 -7.89 -12.73
N VAL A 294 -0.04 -8.80 -13.45
CA VAL A 294 0.61 -9.59 -14.51
C VAL A 294 1.16 -8.66 -15.60
N SER A 295 0.30 -7.89 -16.26
CA SER A 295 0.73 -6.97 -17.30
C SER A 295 1.63 -5.85 -16.79
N ALA A 296 1.41 -5.36 -15.57
CA ALA A 296 2.25 -4.33 -14.98
C ALA A 296 3.66 -4.85 -14.69
N THR A 297 3.80 -6.08 -14.15
CA THR A 297 5.07 -6.73 -13.90
C THR A 297 5.83 -7.00 -15.19
N GLN A 298 5.20 -7.59 -16.20
CA GLN A 298 5.82 -7.85 -17.50
C GLN A 298 6.40 -6.58 -18.11
N ARG A 299 5.58 -5.50 -18.20
CA ARG A 299 6.03 -4.20 -18.71
C ARG A 299 7.15 -3.57 -17.86
N CYS A 300 7.15 -3.81 -16.56
CA CYS A 300 8.20 -3.30 -15.67
C CYS A 300 9.52 -4.04 -15.91
N LEU A 301 9.47 -5.36 -16.01
CA LEU A 301 10.64 -6.20 -16.28
C LEU A 301 11.22 -5.93 -17.67
N ASP A 302 10.38 -5.79 -18.70
CA ASP A 302 10.82 -5.40 -20.06
C ASP A 302 11.63 -4.09 -20.04
N LYS A 303 11.14 -3.08 -19.30
CA LYS A 303 11.83 -1.80 -19.14
C LYS A 303 13.12 -1.90 -18.35
N ALA A 304 13.21 -2.82 -17.38
CA ALA A 304 14.41 -3.08 -16.62
C ALA A 304 15.43 -3.91 -17.41
N GLY A 305 15.00 -4.62 -18.45
CA GLY A 305 15.79 -5.61 -19.15
C GLY A 305 16.01 -6.88 -18.33
N TRP A 306 15.06 -7.21 -17.43
CA TRP A 306 15.16 -8.35 -16.50
C TRP A 306 14.16 -9.45 -16.85
N GLN A 307 14.54 -10.68 -16.50
CA GLN A 307 13.64 -11.81 -16.48
C GLN A 307 13.03 -12.00 -15.08
N LEU A 308 11.83 -12.56 -15.00
CA LEU A 308 11.17 -12.81 -13.72
C LEU A 308 12.00 -13.71 -12.78
N ALA A 309 12.70 -14.69 -13.34
CA ALA A 309 13.57 -15.61 -12.60
C ALA A 309 14.80 -14.95 -11.94
N GLU A 310 15.17 -13.73 -12.40
CA GLU A 310 16.29 -12.97 -11.83
C GLU A 310 15.90 -12.20 -10.57
N LEU A 311 14.58 -12.11 -10.25
CA LEU A 311 14.13 -11.44 -9.03
C LEU A 311 14.46 -12.30 -7.80
N ASP A 312 15.10 -11.68 -6.82
CA ASP A 312 15.38 -12.32 -5.53
C ASP A 312 14.16 -12.30 -4.61
N LEU A 313 13.43 -11.17 -4.60
CA LEU A 313 12.24 -10.97 -3.78
C LEU A 313 11.14 -10.23 -4.53
N ILE A 314 9.90 -10.57 -4.23
CA ILE A 314 8.70 -9.94 -4.75
C ILE A 314 7.76 -9.63 -3.58
N GLU A 315 7.28 -8.40 -3.51
CA GLU A 315 6.16 -7.99 -2.67
C GLU A 315 4.96 -7.70 -3.56
N ALA A 316 3.97 -8.57 -3.54
CA ALA A 316 2.73 -8.46 -4.29
C ALA A 316 1.57 -8.27 -3.31
N ASN A 317 0.80 -7.18 -3.45
CA ASN A 317 -0.30 -6.92 -2.55
C ASN A 317 -1.36 -8.02 -2.64
N GLU A 318 -1.76 -8.54 -1.51
CA GLU A 318 -2.78 -9.59 -1.38
C GLU A 318 -4.14 -8.94 -1.10
N ALA A 319 -4.78 -8.36 -2.13
CA ALA A 319 -6.13 -7.83 -1.97
C ALA A 319 -7.13 -8.95 -1.63
N PHE A 320 -6.97 -10.10 -2.30
CA PHE A 320 -7.72 -11.35 -2.08
C PHE A 320 -6.78 -12.54 -2.32
N ALA A 321 -6.96 -13.63 -1.59
CA ALA A 321 -6.21 -14.87 -1.85
C ALA A 321 -6.44 -15.38 -3.29
N ALA A 322 -7.68 -15.33 -3.78
CA ALA A 322 -8.00 -15.68 -5.16
C ALA A 322 -7.22 -14.84 -6.17
N GLN A 323 -7.12 -13.54 -5.95
CA GLN A 323 -6.36 -12.63 -6.79
C GLN A 323 -4.86 -12.95 -6.76
N ALA A 324 -4.28 -13.15 -5.58
CA ALA A 324 -2.86 -13.46 -5.43
C ALA A 324 -2.49 -14.80 -6.09
N LEU A 325 -3.34 -15.81 -5.92
CA LEU A 325 -3.19 -17.13 -6.57
C LEU A 325 -3.30 -17.03 -8.10
N ALA A 326 -4.26 -16.24 -8.63
CA ALA A 326 -4.42 -16.03 -10.07
C ALA A 326 -3.18 -15.37 -10.68
N VAL A 327 -2.64 -14.34 -10.03
CA VAL A 327 -1.40 -13.67 -10.46
C VAL A 327 -0.21 -14.64 -10.41
N GLY A 328 -0.06 -15.40 -9.32
CA GLY A 328 1.00 -16.40 -9.19
C GLY A 328 0.95 -17.45 -10.29
N LYS A 329 -0.27 -17.94 -10.62
CA LYS A 329 -0.49 -18.90 -11.71
C LYS A 329 -0.19 -18.31 -13.09
N ALA A 330 -0.55 -17.05 -13.33
CA ALA A 330 -0.32 -16.40 -14.61
C ALA A 330 1.13 -15.98 -14.86
N LEU A 331 1.88 -15.63 -13.82
CA LEU A 331 3.31 -15.27 -13.91
C LEU A 331 4.23 -16.47 -13.71
N GLU A 332 3.73 -17.58 -13.18
CA GLU A 332 4.53 -18.77 -12.84
C GLU A 332 5.75 -18.44 -11.95
N TRP A 333 5.61 -17.45 -11.06
CA TRP A 333 6.70 -17.04 -10.17
C TRP A 333 6.96 -18.05 -9.05
N ASP A 334 8.18 -18.02 -8.52
CA ASP A 334 8.54 -18.83 -7.35
C ASP A 334 7.86 -18.26 -6.09
N ALA A 335 6.87 -18.97 -5.57
CA ALA A 335 6.12 -18.56 -4.37
C ALA A 335 7.02 -18.42 -3.11
N ALA A 336 8.20 -19.05 -3.07
CA ALA A 336 9.15 -18.92 -1.98
C ALA A 336 9.81 -17.53 -1.93
N ARG A 337 9.77 -16.77 -3.04
CA ARG A 337 10.30 -15.39 -3.15
C ARG A 337 9.23 -14.32 -2.97
N VAL A 338 7.95 -14.71 -2.86
CA VAL A 338 6.82 -13.79 -2.81
C VAL A 338 6.31 -13.65 -1.38
N ASN A 339 6.17 -12.40 -0.92
CA ASN A 339 5.60 -12.05 0.38
C ASN A 339 6.18 -12.93 1.49
N VAL A 340 7.50 -12.93 1.59
CA VAL A 340 8.24 -13.84 2.48
C VAL A 340 7.95 -13.59 3.97
N ASN A 341 7.43 -12.40 4.29
CA ASN A 341 7.02 -11.98 5.63
C ASN A 341 5.49 -11.87 5.77
N GLY A 342 4.72 -12.57 4.92
CA GLY A 342 3.27 -12.39 4.83
C GLY A 342 2.88 -11.15 4.02
N GLY A 343 1.61 -11.03 3.66
CA GLY A 343 1.09 -9.93 2.84
C GLY A 343 -0.16 -9.31 3.45
N ALA A 344 -0.93 -8.60 2.62
CA ALA A 344 -2.04 -7.75 3.08
C ALA A 344 -3.22 -8.52 3.71
N ILE A 345 -3.39 -9.80 3.42
CA ILE A 345 -4.39 -10.63 4.11
C ILE A 345 -4.10 -10.70 5.61
N ALA A 346 -2.82 -10.78 5.97
CA ALA A 346 -2.38 -10.83 7.35
C ALA A 346 -2.09 -9.44 7.92
N LEU A 347 -1.37 -8.59 7.18
CA LEU A 347 -0.89 -7.28 7.67
C LEU A 347 -1.95 -6.18 7.54
N GLY A 348 -2.86 -6.28 6.56
CA GLY A 348 -3.85 -5.27 6.26
C GLY A 348 -3.57 -4.44 5.00
N HIS A 349 -4.62 -3.70 4.55
CA HIS A 349 -4.60 -2.97 3.28
C HIS A 349 -5.13 -1.53 3.42
N PRO A 350 -4.37 -0.60 4.04
CA PRO A 350 -4.70 0.83 4.00
C PRO A 350 -4.51 1.33 2.56
N ILE A 351 -5.61 1.41 1.79
CA ILE A 351 -5.59 1.42 0.31
C ILE A 351 -4.67 2.46 -0.31
N GLY A 352 -4.70 3.72 0.15
CA GLY A 352 -3.83 4.78 -0.38
C GLY A 352 -2.35 4.64 -0.01
N ALA A 353 -2.06 3.96 1.10
CA ALA A 353 -0.70 3.74 1.61
C ALA A 353 -0.04 2.47 1.08
N SER A 354 -0.83 1.44 0.75
CA SER A 354 -0.36 0.07 0.50
C SER A 354 0.70 -0.02 -0.59
N GLY A 355 0.61 0.79 -1.65
CA GLY A 355 1.60 0.76 -2.71
C GLY A 355 3.02 1.12 -2.25
N CYS A 356 3.16 2.07 -1.33
CA CYS A 356 4.44 2.40 -0.71
C CYS A 356 4.79 1.38 0.40
N ARG A 357 3.80 0.91 1.18
CA ARG A 357 4.00 -0.07 2.24
C ARG A 357 4.69 -1.34 1.71
N VAL A 358 4.21 -1.91 0.60
CA VAL A 358 4.82 -3.13 0.02
C VAL A 358 6.25 -2.86 -0.44
N LEU A 359 6.55 -1.68 -0.97
CA LEU A 359 7.93 -1.33 -1.35
C LEU A 359 8.84 -1.16 -0.12
N VAL A 360 8.35 -0.53 0.95
CA VAL A 360 9.14 -0.38 2.20
C VAL A 360 9.51 -1.74 2.75
N THR A 361 8.54 -2.65 2.86
CA THR A 361 8.79 -4.03 3.34
C THR A 361 9.75 -4.78 2.41
N LEU A 362 9.56 -4.69 1.09
CA LEU A 362 10.48 -5.28 0.11
C LEU A 362 11.90 -4.80 0.32
N LEU A 363 12.12 -3.49 0.42
CA LEU A 363 13.44 -2.88 0.55
C LEU A 363 14.14 -3.32 1.84
N HIS A 364 13.45 -3.26 2.97
CA HIS A 364 14.01 -3.68 4.25
C HIS A 364 14.34 -5.18 4.27
N GLU A 365 13.51 -6.02 3.66
CA GLU A 365 13.78 -7.45 3.56
C GLU A 365 14.94 -7.75 2.59
N MET A 366 15.04 -7.00 1.48
CA MET A 366 16.21 -7.09 0.59
C MET A 366 17.52 -6.74 1.31
N ILE A 367 17.51 -5.73 2.17
CA ILE A 367 18.68 -5.36 2.99
C ILE A 367 19.05 -6.51 3.93
N LYS A 368 18.08 -7.09 4.62
CA LYS A 368 18.28 -8.15 5.61
C LYS A 368 18.78 -9.48 5.01
N ARG A 369 18.46 -9.73 3.73
CA ARG A 369 18.85 -10.94 3.00
C ARG A 369 20.03 -10.75 2.04
N ASP A 370 20.57 -9.53 1.94
CA ASP A 370 21.54 -9.13 0.90
C ASP A 370 21.04 -9.45 -0.53
N ALA A 371 19.72 -9.32 -0.73
CA ALA A 371 19.08 -9.50 -2.03
C ALA A 371 19.32 -8.28 -2.92
N ARG A 372 19.45 -8.51 -4.25
CA ARG A 372 19.84 -7.46 -5.20
C ARG A 372 18.70 -6.95 -6.05
N LYS A 373 17.83 -7.81 -6.56
CA LYS A 373 16.73 -7.45 -7.45
C LYS A 373 15.38 -7.69 -6.78
N GLY A 374 14.58 -6.66 -6.67
CA GLY A 374 13.25 -6.74 -6.05
C GLY A 374 12.17 -6.09 -6.88
N LEU A 375 10.93 -6.59 -6.74
CA LEU A 375 9.74 -6.08 -7.41
C LEU A 375 8.60 -5.87 -6.42
N ALA A 376 7.99 -4.69 -6.45
CA ALA A 376 6.73 -4.39 -5.78
C ALA A 376 5.61 -4.28 -6.81
N THR A 377 4.45 -4.91 -6.58
CA THR A 377 3.30 -4.86 -7.51
C THR A 377 1.97 -4.93 -6.79
N LEU A 378 0.94 -4.28 -7.36
CA LEU A 378 -0.43 -4.26 -6.85
C LEU A 378 -1.45 -4.32 -7.97
N CYS A 379 -2.58 -5.00 -7.71
CA CYS A 379 -3.81 -4.81 -8.44
C CYS A 379 -4.52 -3.54 -7.96
N ILE A 380 -5.40 -3.00 -8.79
CA ILE A 380 -6.05 -1.72 -8.55
C ILE A 380 -7.50 -1.82 -8.98
N GLY A 381 -8.43 -1.45 -8.11
CA GLY A 381 -9.86 -1.33 -8.43
C GLY A 381 -10.09 -0.49 -9.68
N GLY A 382 -11.07 -0.87 -10.50
CA GLY A 382 -11.30 -0.28 -11.82
C GLY A 382 -10.44 -0.86 -12.94
N GLY A 383 -9.75 -2.00 -12.68
CA GLY A 383 -9.06 -2.76 -13.73
C GLY A 383 -7.68 -2.21 -14.08
N GLN A 384 -6.78 -2.07 -13.12
CA GLN A 384 -5.42 -1.64 -13.38
C GLN A 384 -4.40 -2.44 -12.57
N GLY A 385 -3.13 -2.32 -12.94
CA GLY A 385 -1.98 -2.81 -12.21
C GLY A 385 -0.85 -1.79 -12.17
N VAL A 386 0.00 -1.89 -11.16
CA VAL A 386 1.19 -1.06 -10.99
C VAL A 386 2.35 -1.92 -10.50
N ALA A 387 3.56 -1.68 -11.03
CA ALA A 387 4.77 -2.38 -10.63
C ALA A 387 5.96 -1.42 -10.58
N LEU A 388 6.89 -1.67 -9.65
CA LEU A 388 8.14 -0.95 -9.51
C LEU A 388 9.26 -1.93 -9.15
N ALA A 389 10.36 -1.89 -9.91
CA ALA A 389 11.55 -2.71 -9.74
C ALA A 389 12.67 -1.88 -9.12
N ILE A 390 13.33 -2.44 -8.12
CA ILE A 390 14.47 -1.83 -7.43
C ILE A 390 15.70 -2.76 -7.44
N GLU A 391 16.88 -2.15 -7.40
CA GLU A 391 18.17 -2.85 -7.42
C GLU A 391 19.09 -2.29 -6.33
N ARG A 392 19.82 -3.17 -5.65
CA ARG A 392 20.83 -2.84 -4.62
C ARG A 392 22.24 -3.19 -5.09
#